data_83d6139dc98fa71725d869af6b30056f
#
_entry.id   83d6139dc98fa71725d869af6b30056f
#
_cell.length_a   1.000
_cell.length_b   1.000
_cell.length_c   1.000
_cell.angle_alpha   90.00
_cell.angle_beta   90.00
_cell.angle_gamma   90.00
#
_symmetry.space_group_name_H-M   'P 1'
#
loop_
_entity.id
_entity.type
_entity.pdbx_description
1 polymer ?
#
loop_
_entity_poly.entity_id
_entity_poly.type
_entity_poly.pdbx_seq_one_letter_code
_entity_poly.pdbx_strand_id
1 'polypeptide(L)'
;EAGFESKWKQLVSHNEYKLETNANLVSMISMWYKTLRANQLKKKYENLMGVKYDLILKTRPDIILEEPIELIQSDSLAIPFGWDWSEGINDLMAWGNQSNMETYCELFYSFVSLSNSMDKINPETMLKEYLKIKNIKTERPKVDLTLRDMNIKTTYWFCK
;
A
#
# COMPACT_ATOMS: atom_id res chain seq x y z
N GLU A 1 -11.50 11.66 16.38
CA GLU A 1 -11.16 12.11 15.00
C GLU A 1 -10.41 13.45 14.98
N ALA A 2 -10.82 14.47 15.77
CA ALA A 2 -10.16 15.78 15.81
C ALA A 2 -8.67 15.74 16.25
N GLY A 3 -8.29 14.82 17.14
CA GLY A 3 -6.90 14.64 17.57
C GLY A 3 -5.99 13.96 16.52
N PHE A 4 -6.57 13.24 15.58
CA PHE A 4 -5.86 12.63 14.46
C PHE A 4 -5.41 13.69 13.45
N GLU A 5 -6.31 14.59 13.04
CA GLU A 5 -5.97 15.64 12.06
C GLU A 5 -4.90 16.62 12.57
N SER A 6 -4.91 16.98 13.85
CA SER A 6 -3.94 17.93 14.39
C SER A 6 -2.51 17.36 14.42
N LYS A 7 -2.36 16.09 14.81
CA LYS A 7 -1.06 15.38 14.75
C LYS A 7 -0.49 15.30 13.34
N TRP A 8 -1.35 15.03 12.35
CA TRP A 8 -0.92 14.89 10.97
C TRP A 8 -0.58 16.23 10.31
N LYS A 9 -1.30 17.31 10.68
CA LYS A 9 -0.96 18.66 10.21
C LYS A 9 0.43 19.10 10.68
N GLN A 10 0.81 18.79 11.92
CA GLN A 10 2.17 19.06 12.42
C GLN A 10 3.23 18.24 11.67
N LEU A 11 2.98 16.96 11.43
CA LEU A 11 3.90 16.10 10.68
C LEU A 11 4.06 16.59 9.23
N VAL A 12 2.96 16.98 8.58
CA VAL A 12 2.95 17.52 7.21
C VAL A 12 3.83 18.76 7.13
N SER A 13 3.59 19.75 7.99
CA SER A 13 4.37 21.00 7.97
C SER A 13 5.87 20.80 8.23
N HIS A 14 6.24 19.75 8.97
CA HIS A 14 7.65 19.46 9.29
C HIS A 14 8.38 18.68 8.19
N ASN A 15 7.68 17.98 7.31
CA ASN A 15 8.28 17.09 6.32
C ASN A 15 7.95 17.45 4.85
N GLU A 16 7.23 18.56 4.60
CA GLU A 16 6.85 18.96 3.24
C GLU A 16 8.05 19.12 2.29
N TYR A 17 9.18 19.59 2.81
CA TYR A 17 10.40 19.79 2.02
C TYR A 17 11.09 18.47 1.59
N LYS A 18 10.71 17.35 2.20
CA LYS A 18 11.25 16.03 1.87
C LYS A 18 10.47 15.30 0.78
N LEU A 19 9.32 15.86 0.37
CA LEU A 19 8.51 15.24 -0.66
C LEU A 19 9.19 15.31 -2.02
N GLU A 20 9.36 14.17 -2.64
CA GLU A 20 9.72 14.13 -4.05
C GLU A 20 8.52 14.54 -4.90
N THR A 21 8.74 15.44 -5.84
CA THR A 21 7.83 15.96 -6.86
C THR A 21 6.38 15.46 -6.82
N ASN A 22 5.40 16.35 -6.71
CA ASN A 22 3.96 16.03 -6.78
C ASN A 22 3.39 15.05 -5.74
N ALA A 23 4.21 14.46 -4.86
CA ALA A 23 3.70 13.66 -3.76
C ALA A 23 2.99 14.56 -2.75
N ASN A 24 1.81 14.14 -2.32
CA ASN A 24 1.05 14.84 -1.28
C ASN A 24 1.10 14.00 0.00
N LEU A 25 1.72 14.53 1.05
CA LEU A 25 1.91 13.80 2.30
C LEU A 25 0.58 13.36 2.92
N VAL A 26 -0.45 14.18 2.83
CA VAL A 26 -1.80 13.84 3.32
C VAL A 26 -2.37 12.64 2.55
N SER A 27 -2.18 12.61 1.23
CA SER A 27 -2.62 11.48 0.39
C SER A 27 -1.89 10.20 0.73
N MET A 28 -0.56 10.27 0.95
CA MET A 28 0.25 9.11 1.36
C MET A 28 -0.20 8.56 2.72
N ILE A 29 -0.37 9.44 3.71
CA ILE A 29 -0.87 9.06 5.03
C ILE A 29 -2.25 8.41 4.93
N SER A 30 -3.16 9.03 4.16
CA SER A 30 -4.51 8.51 3.95
C SER A 30 -4.51 7.14 3.29
N MET A 31 -3.64 6.91 2.32
CA MET A 31 -3.49 5.64 1.63
C MET A 31 -3.07 4.53 2.60
N TRP A 32 -2.00 4.74 3.36
CA TRP A 32 -1.51 3.75 4.32
C TRP A 32 -2.47 3.54 5.49
N TYR A 33 -3.15 4.59 5.95
CA TYR A 33 -4.22 4.45 6.94
C TYR A 33 -5.38 3.60 6.43
N LYS A 34 -5.85 3.84 5.20
CA LYS A 34 -6.92 3.04 4.59
C LYS A 34 -6.50 1.59 4.40
N THR A 35 -5.25 1.34 4.00
CA THR A 35 -4.68 -0.01 3.88
C THR A 35 -4.69 -0.73 5.23
N LEU A 36 -4.25 -0.07 6.30
CA LEU A 36 -4.33 -0.61 7.66
C LEU A 36 -5.79 -0.91 8.07
N ARG A 37 -6.72 0.02 7.82
CA ARG A 37 -8.14 -0.15 8.18
C ARG A 37 -8.79 -1.31 7.42
N ALA A 38 -8.48 -1.47 6.13
CA ALA A 38 -8.96 -2.60 5.35
C ALA A 38 -8.50 -3.95 5.95
N ASN A 39 -7.23 -4.04 6.34
CA ASN A 39 -6.71 -5.24 7.02
C ASN A 39 -7.37 -5.48 8.38
N GLN A 40 -7.63 -4.44 9.16
CA GLN A 40 -8.36 -4.58 10.43
C GLN A 40 -9.80 -5.07 10.22
N LEU A 41 -10.49 -4.61 9.18
CA LEU A 41 -11.82 -5.10 8.81
C LEU A 41 -11.78 -6.57 8.38
N LYS A 42 -10.78 -6.96 7.59
CA LYS A 42 -10.52 -8.35 7.21
C LYS A 42 -10.37 -9.22 8.47
N LYS A 43 -9.47 -8.83 9.40
CA LYS A 43 -9.26 -9.57 10.66
C LYS A 43 -10.53 -9.69 11.49
N LYS A 44 -11.32 -8.62 11.56
CA LYS A 44 -12.62 -8.65 12.27
C LYS A 44 -13.57 -9.66 11.62
N TYR A 45 -13.64 -9.70 10.29
CA TYR A 45 -14.46 -10.67 9.56
C TYR A 45 -13.97 -12.10 9.77
N GLU A 46 -12.66 -12.35 9.67
CA GLU A 46 -12.06 -13.67 9.94
C GLU A 46 -12.43 -14.19 11.33
N ASN A 47 -12.34 -13.33 12.34
CA ASN A 47 -12.68 -13.70 13.72
C ASN A 47 -14.19 -13.97 13.89
N LEU A 48 -15.03 -13.17 13.24
CA LEU A 48 -16.49 -13.34 13.31
C LEU A 48 -16.94 -14.65 12.65
N MET A 49 -16.32 -14.99 11.51
CA MET A 49 -16.72 -16.15 10.71
C MET A 49 -15.95 -17.44 11.06
N GLY A 50 -14.93 -17.35 11.92
CA GLY A 50 -14.06 -18.48 12.26
C GLY A 50 -13.22 -18.98 11.09
N VAL A 51 -12.89 -18.12 10.12
CA VAL A 51 -12.13 -18.46 8.92
C VAL A 51 -10.79 -17.72 8.91
N LYS A 52 -9.86 -18.21 8.09
CA LYS A 52 -8.58 -17.56 7.76
C LYS A 52 -8.36 -17.60 6.27
N TYR A 53 -7.79 -16.54 5.73
CA TYR A 53 -7.39 -16.50 4.33
C TYR A 53 -5.94 -16.94 4.19
N ASP A 54 -5.69 -17.88 3.30
CA ASP A 54 -4.34 -18.38 3.00
C ASP A 54 -3.54 -17.40 2.15
N LEU A 55 -4.24 -16.65 1.29
CA LEU A 55 -3.67 -15.66 0.40
C LEU A 55 -4.46 -14.36 0.48
N ILE A 56 -3.76 -13.26 0.63
CA ILE A 56 -4.35 -11.92 0.72
C ILE A 56 -3.76 -11.06 -0.39
N LEU A 57 -4.63 -10.41 -1.15
CA LEU A 57 -4.28 -9.48 -2.21
C LEU A 57 -4.68 -8.04 -1.80
N LYS A 58 -3.72 -7.13 -1.83
CA LYS A 58 -3.95 -5.68 -1.81
C LYS A 58 -3.82 -5.14 -3.22
N THR A 59 -4.83 -4.42 -3.65
CA THR A 59 -4.83 -3.73 -4.94
C THR A 59 -5.54 -2.38 -4.84
N ARG A 60 -5.48 -1.58 -5.90
CA ARG A 60 -6.23 -0.32 -6.04
C ARG A 60 -7.39 -0.54 -7.01
N PRO A 61 -8.53 0.17 -6.83
CA PRO A 61 -9.70 0.00 -7.69
C PRO A 61 -9.52 0.58 -9.10
N ASP A 62 -8.47 1.37 -9.33
CA ASP A 62 -8.12 2.00 -10.61
C ASP A 62 -7.06 1.22 -11.41
N ILE A 63 -6.65 0.05 -10.93
CA ILE A 63 -5.78 -0.86 -11.69
C ILE A 63 -6.59 -1.62 -12.73
N ILE A 64 -6.05 -1.69 -13.94
CA ILE A 64 -6.47 -2.58 -15.00
C ILE A 64 -5.39 -3.65 -15.15
N LEU A 65 -5.78 -4.91 -15.06
CA LEU A 65 -4.93 -6.04 -15.39
C LEU A 65 -5.17 -6.37 -16.86
N GLU A 66 -4.13 -6.31 -17.69
CA GLU A 66 -4.23 -6.59 -19.12
C GLU A 66 -4.41 -8.09 -19.37
N GLU A 67 -3.89 -8.92 -18.47
CA GLU A 67 -4.03 -10.37 -18.53
C GLU A 67 -4.35 -10.94 -17.12
N PRO A 68 -4.93 -12.15 -17.06
CA PRO A 68 -5.11 -12.87 -15.79
C PRO A 68 -3.76 -13.08 -15.10
N ILE A 69 -3.73 -12.88 -13.80
CA ILE A 69 -2.53 -13.11 -12.99
C ILE A 69 -2.67 -14.40 -12.19
N GLU A 70 -1.59 -15.14 -12.08
CA GLU A 70 -1.49 -16.27 -11.18
C GLU A 70 -0.99 -15.80 -9.81
N LEU A 71 -1.84 -15.91 -8.80
CA LEU A 71 -1.48 -15.57 -7.42
C LEU A 71 -0.90 -16.81 -6.75
N ILE A 72 0.43 -16.86 -6.68
CA ILE A 72 1.13 -17.99 -6.05
C ILE A 72 1.33 -17.67 -4.57
N GLN A 73 0.95 -18.62 -3.72
CA GLN A 73 1.24 -18.56 -2.29
C GLN A 73 2.71 -18.93 -2.08
N SER A 74 3.43 -18.06 -1.39
CA SER A 74 4.82 -18.30 -1.00
C SER A 74 5.11 -17.70 0.38
N ASP A 75 6.27 -18.01 0.94
CA ASP A 75 6.74 -17.37 2.19
C ASP A 75 7.25 -15.94 1.96
N SER A 76 7.29 -15.49 0.73
CA SER A 76 7.68 -14.15 0.35
C SER A 76 6.46 -13.27 0.11
N LEU A 77 6.64 -11.96 0.22
CA LEU A 77 5.66 -10.97 -0.20
C LEU A 77 5.87 -10.69 -1.70
N ALA A 78 4.85 -10.96 -2.51
CA ALA A 78 4.91 -10.67 -3.94
C ALA A 78 4.48 -9.21 -4.20
N ILE A 79 5.34 -8.47 -4.87
CA ILE A 79 5.09 -7.09 -5.31
C ILE A 79 5.47 -7.01 -6.78
N PRO A 80 4.56 -6.69 -7.71
CA PRO A 80 4.86 -6.64 -9.13
C PRO A 80 6.08 -5.79 -9.47
N PHE A 81 6.87 -6.27 -10.44
CA PHE A 81 7.95 -5.48 -11.02
C PHE A 81 7.37 -4.33 -11.86
N GLY A 82 8.04 -3.19 -11.85
CA GLY A 82 7.60 -1.97 -12.52
C GLY A 82 6.77 -1.05 -11.60
N TRP A 83 6.55 0.17 -12.06
CA TRP A 83 5.95 1.25 -11.25
C TRP A 83 6.75 1.57 -9.97
N ASP A 84 8.04 1.30 -10.03
CA ASP A 84 8.99 1.62 -8.97
C ASP A 84 9.44 3.08 -9.16
N TRP A 85 9.06 3.96 -8.27
CA TRP A 85 9.45 5.36 -8.33
C TRP A 85 10.66 5.61 -7.42
N SER A 86 11.60 6.44 -7.87
CA SER A 86 12.75 6.90 -7.07
C SER A 86 13.49 5.79 -6.33
N GLU A 87 13.80 4.69 -7.01
CA GLU A 87 14.43 3.51 -6.41
C GLU A 87 13.58 2.80 -5.33
N GLY A 88 12.32 3.14 -5.20
CA GLY A 88 11.36 2.51 -4.30
C GLY A 88 10.94 1.12 -4.76
N ILE A 89 9.77 0.68 -4.31
CA ILE A 89 9.12 -0.56 -4.74
C ILE A 89 7.63 -0.27 -4.96
N ASN A 90 7.06 -0.85 -6.03
CA ASN A 90 5.66 -0.68 -6.41
C ASN A 90 4.72 -0.77 -5.20
N ASP A 91 3.90 0.26 -4.99
CA ASP A 91 2.91 0.33 -3.90
C ASP A 91 1.47 0.06 -4.38
N LEU A 92 1.27 -0.16 -5.69
CA LEU A 92 -0.05 -0.31 -6.29
C LEU A 92 -0.70 -1.65 -5.93
N MET A 93 0.10 -2.73 -5.92
CA MET A 93 -0.37 -4.10 -5.75
C MET A 93 0.63 -4.92 -4.95
N ALA A 94 0.13 -5.78 -4.08
CA ALA A 94 0.93 -6.75 -3.33
C ALA A 94 0.06 -7.95 -2.92
N TRP A 95 0.66 -9.14 -2.85
CA TRP A 95 -0.01 -10.32 -2.27
C TRP A 95 0.97 -11.21 -1.52
N GLY A 96 0.42 -12.02 -0.64
CA GLY A 96 1.21 -12.92 0.18
C GLY A 96 0.36 -13.65 1.22
N ASN A 97 1.04 -14.42 2.05
CA ASN A 97 0.43 -15.04 3.20
C ASN A 97 -0.03 -14.00 4.24
N GLN A 98 -0.81 -14.45 5.21
CA GLN A 98 -1.38 -13.58 6.22
C GLN A 98 -0.34 -12.76 6.97
N SER A 99 0.77 -13.36 7.40
CA SER A 99 1.81 -12.70 8.20
C SER A 99 2.48 -11.56 7.42
N ASN A 100 2.88 -11.83 6.18
CA ASN A 100 3.53 -10.84 5.32
C ASN A 100 2.60 -9.68 4.98
N MET A 101 1.33 -9.98 4.66
CA MET A 101 0.35 -8.95 4.33
C MET A 101 -0.10 -8.14 5.55
N GLU A 102 -0.15 -8.73 6.73
CA GLU A 102 -0.35 -7.99 7.97
C GLU A 102 0.78 -7.00 8.20
N THR A 103 2.03 -7.46 8.10
CA THR A 103 3.20 -6.58 8.21
C THR A 103 3.15 -5.47 7.16
N TYR A 104 2.87 -5.79 5.89
CA TYR A 104 2.72 -4.79 4.82
C TYR A 104 1.70 -3.71 5.20
N CYS A 105 0.52 -4.10 5.69
CA CYS A 105 -0.55 -3.17 6.03
C CYS A 105 -0.24 -2.31 7.27
N GLU A 106 0.69 -2.73 8.11
CA GLU A 106 1.10 -2.04 9.34
C GLU A 106 2.13 -0.92 9.12
N LEU A 107 2.56 -0.66 7.87
CA LEU A 107 3.46 0.45 7.54
C LEU A 107 2.97 1.78 8.14
N PHE A 108 1.67 2.01 8.19
CA PHE A 108 1.09 3.21 8.78
C PHE A 108 1.61 3.51 10.20
N TYR A 109 1.83 2.49 11.03
CA TYR A 109 2.35 2.68 12.39
C TYR A 109 3.80 3.16 12.41
N SER A 110 4.56 2.87 11.37
CA SER A 110 5.95 3.29 11.21
C SER A 110 6.10 4.58 10.37
N PHE A 111 5.00 5.14 9.88
CA PHE A 111 5.01 6.26 8.94
C PHE A 111 5.80 7.46 9.49
N VAL A 112 5.56 7.84 10.73
CA VAL A 112 6.21 9.01 11.36
C VAL A 112 7.71 8.77 11.53
N SER A 113 8.11 7.60 12.03
CA SER A 113 9.53 7.27 12.22
C SER A 113 10.28 7.20 10.90
N LEU A 114 9.67 6.61 9.86
CA LEU A 114 10.23 6.55 8.52
C LEU A 114 10.38 7.95 7.92
N SER A 115 9.33 8.78 7.97
CA SER A 115 9.41 10.14 7.42
C SER A 115 10.46 11.00 8.10
N ASN A 116 10.74 10.77 9.38
CA ASN A 116 11.78 11.48 10.10
C ASN A 116 13.20 11.00 9.77
N SER A 117 13.37 9.71 9.47
CA SER A 117 14.68 9.10 9.21
C SER A 117 15.12 9.16 7.75
N MET A 118 14.22 9.46 6.82
CA MET A 118 14.50 9.50 5.37
C MET A 118 14.71 10.95 4.91
N ASP A 119 15.65 11.15 3.97
CA ASP A 119 15.90 12.46 3.36
C ASP A 119 14.85 12.81 2.30
N LYS A 120 14.35 11.77 1.61
CA LYS A 120 13.31 11.89 0.59
C LYS A 120 12.22 10.88 0.85
N ILE A 121 10.98 11.30 0.72
CA ILE A 121 9.80 10.48 1.00
C ILE A 121 8.83 10.45 -0.17
N ASN A 122 8.47 9.24 -0.56
CA ASN A 122 7.33 8.92 -1.42
C ASN A 122 6.79 7.54 -1.01
N PRO A 123 5.63 7.12 -1.49
CA PRO A 123 5.02 5.84 -1.09
C PRO A 123 5.94 4.64 -1.30
N GLU A 124 6.61 4.60 -2.46
CA GLU A 124 7.41 3.47 -2.91
C GLU A 124 8.72 3.34 -2.14
N THR A 125 9.41 4.46 -1.87
CA THR A 125 10.65 4.44 -1.07
C THR A 125 10.37 4.11 0.39
N MET A 126 9.27 4.64 0.95
CA MET A 126 8.86 4.33 2.31
C MET A 126 8.50 2.85 2.46
N LEU A 127 7.78 2.28 1.48
CA LEU A 127 7.45 0.87 1.47
C LEU A 127 8.71 0.00 1.43
N LYS A 128 9.64 0.32 0.53
CA LYS A 128 10.90 -0.42 0.41
C LYS A 128 11.70 -0.42 1.72
N GLU A 129 11.89 0.75 2.31
CA GLU A 129 12.66 0.87 3.55
C GLU A 129 11.94 0.18 4.72
N TYR A 130 10.61 0.29 4.79
CA TYR A 130 9.81 -0.42 5.79
C TYR A 130 9.97 -1.93 5.70
N LEU A 131 9.82 -2.51 4.51
CA LEU A 131 9.95 -3.96 4.30
C LEU A 131 11.36 -4.46 4.63
N LYS A 132 12.38 -3.66 4.32
CA LYS A 132 13.78 -3.94 4.70
C LYS A 132 13.95 -3.94 6.21
N ILE A 133 13.46 -2.94 6.94
CA ILE A 133 13.49 -2.87 8.40
C ILE A 133 12.79 -4.07 9.05
N LYS A 134 11.67 -4.50 8.45
CA LYS A 134 10.90 -5.67 8.90
C LYS A 134 11.49 -7.01 8.46
N ASN A 135 12.57 -6.99 7.69
CA ASN A 135 13.23 -8.18 7.13
C ASN A 135 12.25 -9.08 6.33
N ILE A 136 11.34 -8.45 5.56
CA ILE A 136 10.38 -9.15 4.71
C ILE A 136 11.06 -9.48 3.38
N LYS A 137 11.09 -10.77 3.06
CA LYS A 137 11.54 -11.24 1.74
C LYS A 137 10.49 -10.89 0.69
N THR A 138 10.92 -10.22 -0.39
CA THR A 138 10.04 -9.84 -1.49
C THR A 138 10.35 -10.61 -2.76
N GLU A 139 9.32 -10.96 -3.51
CA GLU A 139 9.39 -11.46 -4.88
C GLU A 139 8.82 -10.42 -5.83
N ARG A 140 9.39 -10.36 -7.04
CA ARG A 140 9.07 -9.34 -8.04
C ARG A 140 8.50 -9.98 -9.31
N PRO A 141 7.27 -10.54 -9.26
CA PRO A 141 6.64 -11.13 -10.44
C PRO A 141 6.38 -10.06 -11.50
N LYS A 142 6.46 -10.48 -12.77
CA LYS A 142 6.02 -9.63 -13.89
C LYS A 142 4.50 -9.68 -13.97
N VAL A 143 3.87 -8.50 -13.92
CA VAL A 143 2.42 -8.32 -14.06
C VAL A 143 2.19 -7.15 -15.00
N ASP A 144 1.46 -7.38 -16.07
CA ASP A 144 1.09 -6.32 -17.00
C ASP A 144 -0.16 -5.60 -16.45
N LEU A 145 0.08 -4.43 -15.89
CA LEU A 145 -0.95 -3.59 -15.29
C LEU A 145 -0.85 -2.14 -15.78
N THR A 146 -1.99 -1.50 -15.90
CA THR A 146 -2.11 -0.07 -16.18
C THR A 146 -3.02 0.60 -15.17
N LEU A 147 -2.92 1.93 -15.05
CA LEU A 147 -3.85 2.71 -14.24
C LEU A 147 -4.92 3.29 -15.17
N ARG A 148 -6.18 3.13 -14.77
CA ARG A 148 -7.29 3.75 -15.47
C ARG A 148 -7.11 5.27 -15.43
N ASP A 149 -7.16 5.92 -16.59
CA ASP A 149 -7.19 7.38 -16.63
C ASP A 149 -8.53 7.87 -16.03
N MET A 150 -8.44 8.52 -14.87
CA MET A 150 -9.61 9.04 -14.14
C MET A 150 -10.30 10.21 -14.89
N ASN A 151 -9.69 10.75 -15.94
CA ASN A 151 -10.30 11.80 -16.78
C ASN A 151 -11.31 11.25 -17.79
N ILE A 152 -11.37 9.94 -18.00
CA ILE A 152 -12.41 9.31 -18.81
C ILE A 152 -13.70 9.31 -17.98
N LYS A 153 -14.73 10.04 -18.41
CA LYS A 153 -16.09 9.95 -17.86
C LYS A 153 -16.59 8.50 -18.02
N THR A 154 -16.32 7.64 -17.05
CA THR A 154 -16.81 6.27 -17.05
C THR A 154 -18.25 6.24 -16.60
N THR A 155 -19.14 5.80 -17.48
CA THR A 155 -20.51 5.44 -17.14
C THR A 155 -20.42 4.17 -16.29
N TYR A 156 -20.72 4.28 -15.01
CA TYR A 156 -20.78 3.11 -14.13
C TYR A 156 -21.99 2.25 -14.51
N TRP A 157 -21.74 1.04 -14.99
CA TRP A 157 -22.77 0.02 -15.07
C TRP A 157 -22.86 -0.68 -13.71
N PHE A 158 -23.88 -0.32 -12.94
CA PHE A 158 -24.24 -1.14 -11.78
C PHE A 158 -24.97 -2.38 -12.31
N CYS A 159 -24.35 -3.56 -12.18
CA CYS A 159 -25.08 -4.81 -12.27
C CYS A 159 -26.09 -4.85 -11.11
N LYS A 160 -27.38 -4.94 -11.45
CA LYS A 160 -28.46 -5.19 -10.50
C LYS A 160 -28.44 -6.64 -10.05
#